data_c57efcbd4e91399ed3c7137ce18041c6
#
_entry.id   c57efcbd4e91399ed3c7137ce18041c6
#
_cell.length_a   1.000
_cell.length_b   1.000
_cell.length_c   1.000
_cell.angle_alpha   90.00
_cell.angle_beta   90.00
_cell.angle_gamma   90.00
#
_symmetry.space_group_name_H-M   'P 1'
#
loop_
_entity.id
_entity.type
_entity.pdbx_description
1 polymer ?
#
loop_
_entity_poly.entity_id
_entity_poly.type
_entity_poly.pdbx_seq_one_letter_code
_entity_poly.pdbx_strand_id
1 'polypeptide(L)'
;MSRPVDVAAQQVMSLYPKIFFACHTRHVRDPQTRRLLSRHQASVLDHLDEVDPITLNGLARHMGVTAGTMSLTIDRLERKGYVARLRDAADRRRVHVRLTSAGVRVREANSVLDPPLVEAMVARLTDEERDTAIRGLGLLASAAQKQMEERAGGRRQEVGDRR
;
A
#
# COMPACT_ATOMS: atom_id res chain seq x y z
N MET A 1 24.94 -27.52 -7.24
CA MET A 1 23.67 -28.23 -6.90
C MET A 1 22.55 -27.20 -6.71
N SER A 2 21.44 -27.40 -7.40
CA SER A 2 20.27 -26.51 -7.25
C SER A 2 19.61 -26.76 -5.89
N ARG A 3 19.25 -25.68 -5.16
CA ARG A 3 18.57 -25.78 -3.87
C ARG A 3 17.12 -26.19 -4.09
N PRO A 4 16.57 -27.19 -3.37
CA PRO A 4 15.16 -27.55 -3.47
C PRO A 4 14.23 -26.36 -3.20
N VAL A 5 13.06 -26.35 -3.85
CA VAL A 5 12.11 -25.21 -3.79
C VAL A 5 11.59 -24.99 -2.37
N ASP A 6 11.30 -26.05 -1.63
CA ASP A 6 10.84 -26.02 -0.25
C ASP A 6 11.87 -25.36 0.69
N VAL A 7 13.15 -25.72 0.55
CA VAL A 7 14.24 -25.12 1.33
C VAL A 7 14.41 -23.63 1.00
N ALA A 8 14.31 -23.28 -0.28
CA ALA A 8 14.37 -21.88 -0.72
C ALA A 8 13.19 -21.08 -0.17
N ALA A 9 11.97 -21.62 -0.20
CA ALA A 9 10.78 -21.00 0.36
C ALA A 9 10.91 -20.73 1.86
N GLN A 10 11.39 -21.71 2.64
CA GLN A 10 11.64 -21.54 4.08
C GLN A 10 12.65 -20.43 4.35
N GLN A 11 13.69 -20.31 3.53
CA GLN A 11 14.66 -19.22 3.68
C GLN A 11 14.06 -17.84 3.38
N VAL A 12 13.24 -17.73 2.33
CA VAL A 12 12.50 -16.48 2.05
C VAL A 12 11.61 -16.12 3.23
N MET A 13 10.84 -17.08 3.78
CA MET A 13 9.97 -16.87 4.94
C MET A 13 10.74 -16.45 6.20
N SER A 14 12.00 -16.89 6.35
CA SER A 14 12.86 -16.50 7.49
C SER A 14 13.55 -15.15 7.29
N LEU A 15 13.97 -14.82 6.06
CA LEU A 15 14.79 -13.65 5.77
C LEU A 15 13.97 -12.39 5.50
N TYR A 16 12.89 -12.50 4.71
CA TYR A 16 12.05 -11.37 4.35
C TYR A 16 11.49 -10.61 5.56
N PRO A 17 10.94 -11.26 6.60
CA PRO A 17 10.45 -10.56 7.78
C PRO A 17 11.53 -9.73 8.50
N LYS A 18 12.78 -10.18 8.50
CA LYS A 18 13.89 -9.44 9.12
C LYS A 18 14.12 -8.10 8.41
N ILE A 19 14.10 -8.09 7.07
CA ILE A 19 14.23 -6.88 6.27
C ILE A 19 13.01 -5.98 6.51
N PHE A 20 11.81 -6.55 6.44
CA PHE A 20 10.57 -5.80 6.63
C PHE A 20 10.53 -5.12 8.00
N PHE A 21 10.73 -5.86 9.10
CA PHE A 21 10.66 -5.30 10.45
C PHE A 21 11.79 -4.32 10.75
N ALA A 22 12.97 -4.48 10.15
CA ALA A 22 14.07 -3.55 10.30
C ALA A 22 13.84 -2.20 9.58
N CYS A 23 13.16 -2.24 8.43
CA CYS A 23 13.04 -1.08 7.54
C CYS A 23 11.60 -0.61 7.31
N HIS A 24 10.56 -1.22 7.93
CA HIS A 24 9.19 -0.82 7.66
C HIS A 24 8.85 0.57 8.20
N THR A 25 8.10 1.31 7.44
CA THR A 25 7.59 2.63 7.80
C THR A 25 6.48 2.50 8.85
N ARG A 26 6.66 3.12 10.02
CA ARG A 26 5.61 3.24 11.04
C ARG A 26 4.66 4.42 10.77
N HIS A 27 5.20 5.47 10.16
CA HIS A 27 4.48 6.68 9.81
C HIS A 27 4.89 7.14 8.42
N VAL A 28 3.91 7.57 7.64
CA VAL A 28 4.16 8.21 6.34
C VAL A 28 4.34 9.69 6.56
N ARG A 29 5.30 10.27 5.88
CA ARG A 29 5.59 11.70 5.96
C ARG A 29 5.25 12.36 4.63
N ASP A 30 4.39 13.38 4.68
CA ASP A 30 4.14 14.21 3.50
C ASP A 30 5.47 14.81 3.02
N PRO A 31 5.88 14.58 1.77
CA PRO A 31 7.17 15.04 1.27
C PRO A 31 7.29 16.56 1.26
N GLN A 32 6.19 17.28 1.10
CA GLN A 32 6.17 18.74 0.99
C GLN A 32 5.98 19.43 2.35
N THR A 33 4.98 19.00 3.13
CA THR A 33 4.64 19.65 4.41
C THR A 33 5.33 19.03 5.61
N ARG A 34 5.97 17.89 5.44
CA ARG A 34 6.61 17.07 6.49
C ARG A 34 5.65 16.58 7.58
N ARG A 35 4.34 16.76 7.40
CA ARG A 35 3.32 16.27 8.33
C ARG A 35 3.30 14.75 8.37
N LEU A 36 3.14 14.21 9.56
CA LEU A 36 3.04 12.77 9.78
C LEU A 36 1.61 12.28 9.58
N LEU A 37 1.50 11.15 8.87
CA LEU A 37 0.30 10.34 8.79
C LEU A 37 0.56 9.00 9.49
N SER A 38 -0.44 8.50 10.21
CA SER A 38 -0.38 7.11 10.66
C SER A 38 -0.45 6.16 9.47
N ARG A 39 0.06 4.93 9.65
CA ARG A 39 -0.02 3.91 8.61
C ARG A 39 -1.47 3.64 8.16
N HIS A 40 -2.42 3.65 9.09
CA HIS A 40 -3.84 3.52 8.76
C HIS A 40 -4.34 4.69 7.89
N GLN A 41 -3.94 5.94 8.20
CA GLN A 41 -4.28 7.10 7.38
C GLN A 41 -3.69 7.00 5.97
N ALA A 42 -2.43 6.57 5.85
CA ALA A 42 -1.79 6.36 4.56
C ALA A 42 -2.48 5.24 3.76
N SER A 43 -2.79 4.12 4.42
CA SER A 43 -3.53 3.02 3.79
C SER A 43 -4.92 3.45 3.28
N VAL A 44 -5.61 4.37 3.96
CA VAL A 44 -6.86 4.94 3.45
C VAL A 44 -6.63 5.70 2.13
N LEU A 45 -5.53 6.45 2.01
CA LEU A 45 -5.21 7.17 0.77
C LEU A 45 -4.93 6.20 -0.40
N ASP A 46 -4.33 5.03 -0.12
CA ASP A 46 -4.04 4.01 -1.14
C ASP A 46 -5.31 3.43 -1.79
N HIS A 47 -6.47 3.55 -1.13
CA HIS A 47 -7.77 3.05 -1.58
C HIS A 47 -8.67 4.14 -2.18
N LEU A 48 -8.15 5.35 -2.34
CA LEU A 48 -8.87 6.48 -2.91
C LEU A 48 -8.27 6.89 -4.25
N ASP A 49 -9.12 7.46 -5.09
CA ASP A 49 -8.72 8.05 -6.37
C ASP A 49 -9.04 9.55 -6.42
N GLU A 50 -8.38 10.28 -7.33
CA GLU A 50 -8.63 11.71 -7.55
C GLU A 50 -9.84 11.95 -8.45
N VAL A 51 -10.06 11.05 -9.41
CA VAL A 51 -11.07 11.20 -10.47
C VAL A 51 -12.32 10.38 -10.17
N ASP A 52 -12.16 9.17 -9.58
CA ASP A 52 -13.25 8.25 -9.29
C ASP A 52 -13.56 8.19 -7.78
N PRO A 53 -14.50 9.01 -7.29
CA PRO A 53 -14.80 9.09 -5.87
C PRO A 53 -15.57 7.85 -5.38
N ILE A 54 -15.16 7.30 -4.22
CA ILE A 54 -15.83 6.19 -3.56
C ILE A 54 -16.75 6.67 -2.44
N THR A 55 -17.86 5.97 -2.18
CA THR A 55 -18.71 6.27 -1.03
C THR A 55 -18.00 5.95 0.28
N LEU A 56 -18.19 6.79 1.31
CA LEU A 56 -17.61 6.59 2.63
C LEU A 56 -17.98 5.21 3.21
N ASN A 57 -19.22 4.78 3.05
CA ASN A 57 -19.67 3.45 3.48
C ASN A 57 -19.04 2.31 2.68
N GLY A 58 -18.83 2.51 1.38
CA GLY A 58 -18.12 1.56 0.52
C GLY A 58 -16.67 1.38 0.96
N LEU A 59 -15.99 2.49 1.23
CA LEU A 59 -14.62 2.50 1.72
C LEU A 59 -14.51 1.82 3.10
N ALA A 60 -15.43 2.13 4.04
CA ALA A 60 -15.46 1.52 5.36
C ALA A 60 -15.60 -0.01 5.28
N ARG A 61 -16.53 -0.49 4.45
CA ARG A 61 -16.74 -1.93 4.21
C ARG A 61 -15.52 -2.59 3.58
N HIS A 62 -14.92 -1.95 2.58
CA HIS A 62 -13.72 -2.46 1.91
C HIS A 62 -12.55 -2.62 2.88
N MET A 63 -12.39 -1.68 3.79
CA MET A 63 -11.31 -1.69 4.79
C MET A 63 -11.67 -2.44 6.09
N GLY A 64 -12.85 -3.04 6.19
CA GLY A 64 -13.27 -3.83 7.35
C GLY A 64 -13.45 -3.03 8.64
N VAL A 65 -13.82 -1.74 8.55
CA VAL A 65 -14.06 -0.86 9.70
C VAL A 65 -15.49 -0.34 9.70
N THR A 66 -15.94 0.21 10.83
CA THR A 66 -17.27 0.84 10.91
C THR A 66 -17.30 2.16 10.14
N ALA A 67 -18.49 2.57 9.67
CA ALA A 67 -18.67 3.87 9.00
C ALA A 67 -18.27 5.03 9.92
N GLY A 68 -18.53 4.94 11.22
CA GLY A 68 -18.12 5.94 12.21
C GLY A 68 -16.60 6.07 12.32
N THR A 69 -15.89 4.94 12.40
CA THR A 69 -14.41 4.91 12.43
C THR A 69 -13.84 5.52 11.15
N MET A 70 -14.39 5.13 9.99
CA MET A 70 -13.96 5.68 8.71
C MET A 70 -14.23 7.18 8.64
N SER A 71 -15.40 7.65 9.08
CA SER A 71 -15.72 9.08 9.09
C SER A 71 -14.69 9.89 9.89
N LEU A 72 -14.31 9.43 11.08
CA LEU A 72 -13.28 10.08 11.91
C LEU A 72 -11.91 10.12 11.22
N THR A 73 -11.57 9.06 10.50
CA THR A 73 -10.30 9.02 9.74
C THR A 73 -10.33 10.01 8.58
N ILE A 74 -11.43 10.04 7.82
CA ILE A 74 -11.65 10.98 6.72
C ILE A 74 -11.68 12.42 7.22
N ASP A 75 -12.31 12.73 8.38
CA ASP A 75 -12.29 14.06 8.99
C ASP A 75 -10.85 14.55 9.26
N ARG A 76 -10.00 13.66 9.75
CA ARG A 76 -8.58 13.99 10.02
C ARG A 76 -7.79 14.22 8.74
N LEU A 77 -8.04 13.42 7.70
CA LEU A 77 -7.39 13.54 6.40
C LEU A 77 -7.86 14.79 5.65
N GLU A 78 -9.16 15.12 5.73
CA GLU A 78 -9.75 16.32 5.13
C GLU A 78 -9.20 17.60 5.78
N ARG A 79 -9.13 17.65 7.12
CA ARG A 79 -8.48 18.76 7.85
C ARG A 79 -7.02 18.95 7.50
N LYS A 80 -6.33 17.89 7.09
CA LYS A 80 -4.95 17.94 6.59
C LYS A 80 -4.88 18.31 5.10
N GLY A 81 -6.01 18.35 4.40
CA GLY A 81 -6.10 18.70 2.99
C GLY A 81 -5.80 17.56 2.02
N TYR A 82 -5.76 16.29 2.46
CA TYR A 82 -5.40 15.15 1.62
C TYR A 82 -6.59 14.51 0.90
N VAL A 83 -7.79 14.69 1.43
CA VAL A 83 -9.03 14.21 0.82
C VAL A 83 -10.07 15.31 0.78
N ALA A 84 -11.04 15.18 -0.11
CA ALA A 84 -12.22 16.03 -0.18
C ALA A 84 -13.49 15.19 -0.14
N ARG A 85 -14.50 15.67 0.58
CA ARG A 85 -15.83 15.11 0.57
C ARG A 85 -16.68 15.74 -0.51
N LEU A 86 -17.40 14.92 -1.23
CA LEU A 86 -18.38 15.33 -2.23
C LEU A 86 -19.74 14.82 -1.79
N ARG A 87 -20.76 15.70 -1.82
CA ARG A 87 -22.14 15.27 -1.60
C ARG A 87 -22.68 14.73 -2.91
N ASP A 88 -23.36 13.60 -2.84
CA ASP A 88 -24.07 13.06 -3.99
C ASP A 88 -25.22 13.99 -4.38
N ALA A 89 -25.32 14.31 -5.68
CA ALA A 89 -26.35 15.23 -6.19
C ALA A 89 -27.76 14.61 -6.12
N ALA A 90 -27.85 13.27 -6.24
CA ALA A 90 -29.11 12.53 -6.23
C ALA A 90 -29.56 12.12 -4.82
N ASP A 91 -28.60 11.82 -3.93
CA ASP A 91 -28.88 11.41 -2.56
C ASP A 91 -27.93 12.11 -1.57
N ARG A 92 -28.42 13.16 -0.94
CA ARG A 92 -27.66 13.96 0.05
C ARG A 92 -27.18 13.17 1.28
N ARG A 93 -27.68 11.94 1.49
CA ARG A 93 -27.24 11.04 2.56
C ARG A 93 -25.95 10.31 2.20
N ARG A 94 -25.60 10.28 0.89
CA ARG A 94 -24.38 9.68 0.41
C ARG A 94 -23.26 10.71 0.37
N VAL A 95 -22.17 10.37 1.04
CA VAL A 95 -20.94 11.14 1.02
C VAL A 95 -19.92 10.35 0.24
N HIS A 96 -19.39 10.94 -0.81
CA HIS A 96 -18.27 10.42 -1.58
C HIS A 96 -16.97 11.07 -1.09
N VAL A 97 -15.89 10.35 -1.21
CA VAL A 97 -14.54 10.79 -0.83
C VAL A 97 -13.61 10.58 -2.01
N ARG A 98 -12.79 11.56 -2.28
CA ARG A 98 -11.72 11.48 -3.28
C ARG A 98 -10.42 12.05 -2.74
N LEU A 99 -9.30 11.73 -3.40
CA LEU A 99 -8.03 12.40 -3.14
C LEU A 99 -8.07 13.85 -3.62
N THR A 100 -7.31 14.70 -2.94
CA THR A 100 -6.84 15.97 -3.48
C THR A 100 -5.48 15.75 -4.14
N SER A 101 -4.96 16.72 -4.87
CA SER A 101 -3.59 16.67 -5.41
C SER A 101 -2.53 16.50 -4.31
N ALA A 102 -2.78 17.03 -3.11
CA ALA A 102 -1.93 16.78 -1.94
C ALA A 102 -2.02 15.32 -1.47
N GLY A 103 -3.21 14.71 -1.50
CA GLY A 103 -3.41 13.30 -1.19
C GLY A 103 -2.73 12.38 -2.19
N VAL A 104 -2.83 12.67 -3.49
CA VAL A 104 -2.11 11.93 -4.55
C VAL A 104 -0.61 11.95 -4.30
N ARG A 105 -0.03 13.12 -4.06
CA ARG A 105 1.39 13.28 -3.78
C ARG A 105 1.87 12.47 -2.58
N VAL A 106 1.08 12.43 -1.50
CA VAL A 106 1.40 11.61 -0.31
C VAL A 106 1.28 10.12 -0.62
N ARG A 107 0.25 9.70 -1.37
CA ARG A 107 0.07 8.31 -1.80
C ARG A 107 1.25 7.83 -2.65
N GLU A 108 1.68 8.62 -3.62
CA GLU A 108 2.80 8.30 -4.51
C GLU A 108 4.14 8.25 -3.79
N ALA A 109 4.32 9.09 -2.77
CA ALA A 109 5.50 9.09 -1.91
C ALA A 109 5.44 8.00 -0.82
N ASN A 110 4.30 7.30 -0.67
CA ASN A 110 4.14 6.27 0.34
C ASN A 110 4.93 5.02 -0.03
N SER A 111 5.89 4.68 0.80
CA SER A 111 6.62 3.41 0.72
C SER A 111 6.33 2.55 1.95
N VAL A 112 6.23 1.25 1.74
CA VAL A 112 6.13 0.25 2.81
C VAL A 112 7.39 0.27 3.68
N LEU A 113 8.52 0.61 3.06
CA LEU A 113 9.82 0.71 3.72
C LEU A 113 10.22 2.18 3.87
N ASP A 114 10.88 2.49 4.97
CA ASP A 114 11.43 3.82 5.29
C ASP A 114 12.76 4.00 4.54
N PRO A 115 12.87 4.98 3.60
CA PRO A 115 14.06 5.15 2.78
C PRO A 115 15.36 5.31 3.58
N PRO A 116 15.45 6.16 4.61
CA PRO A 116 16.63 6.26 5.47
C PRO A 116 17.05 4.94 6.10
N LEU A 117 16.10 4.09 6.54
CA LEU A 117 16.43 2.80 7.14
C LEU A 117 16.92 1.80 6.07
N VAL A 118 16.35 1.86 4.87
CA VAL A 118 16.83 1.04 3.74
C VAL A 118 18.23 1.46 3.34
N GLU A 119 18.50 2.77 3.19
CA GLU A 119 19.82 3.31 2.87
C GLU A 119 20.86 2.86 3.92
N ALA A 120 20.56 2.99 5.21
CA ALA A 120 21.43 2.57 6.29
C ALA A 120 21.70 1.05 6.30
N MET A 121 20.72 0.24 5.90
CA MET A 121 20.88 -1.21 5.75
C MET A 121 21.80 -1.53 4.56
N VAL A 122 21.53 -0.95 3.40
CA VAL A 122 22.27 -1.20 2.16
C VAL A 122 23.71 -0.68 2.25
N ALA A 123 23.94 0.40 2.99
CA ALA A 123 25.28 0.94 3.23
C ALA A 123 26.22 0.00 4.01
N ARG A 124 25.69 -1.04 4.67
CA ARG A 124 26.50 -2.06 5.36
C ARG A 124 27.05 -3.13 4.45
N LEU A 125 26.62 -3.16 3.19
CA LEU A 125 27.02 -4.11 2.19
C LEU A 125 28.15 -3.56 1.34
N THR A 126 29.06 -4.41 0.88
CA THR A 126 30.00 -4.09 -0.21
C THR A 126 29.25 -3.89 -1.52
N ASP A 127 29.90 -3.31 -2.53
CA ASP A 127 29.27 -3.06 -3.83
C ASP A 127 28.81 -4.37 -4.50
N GLU A 128 29.65 -5.43 -4.44
CA GLU A 128 29.31 -6.74 -4.98
C GLU A 128 28.14 -7.41 -4.25
N GLU A 129 28.09 -7.29 -2.92
CA GLU A 129 26.97 -7.79 -2.10
C GLU A 129 25.67 -7.03 -2.41
N ARG A 130 25.74 -5.70 -2.63
CA ARG A 130 24.57 -4.90 -3.02
C ARG A 130 24.00 -5.35 -4.36
N ASP A 131 24.84 -5.52 -5.37
CA ASP A 131 24.41 -5.97 -6.69
C ASP A 131 23.79 -7.37 -6.64
N THR A 132 24.37 -8.27 -5.84
CA THR A 132 23.85 -9.61 -5.66
C THR A 132 22.50 -9.61 -4.95
N ALA A 133 22.36 -8.84 -3.86
CA ALA A 133 21.13 -8.69 -3.10
C ALA A 133 19.99 -8.09 -3.93
N ILE A 134 20.27 -7.03 -4.69
CA ILE A 134 19.27 -6.38 -5.55
C ILE A 134 18.81 -7.31 -6.68
N ARG A 135 19.73 -8.02 -7.33
CA ARG A 135 19.36 -9.03 -8.35
C ARG A 135 18.47 -10.12 -7.76
N GLY A 136 18.84 -10.67 -6.60
CA GLY A 136 18.07 -11.71 -5.92
C GLY A 136 16.67 -11.24 -5.53
N LEU A 137 16.57 -10.04 -4.96
CA LEU A 137 15.29 -9.43 -4.60
C LEU A 137 14.42 -9.15 -5.84
N GLY A 138 15.02 -8.68 -6.94
CA GLY A 138 14.34 -8.46 -8.22
C GLY A 138 13.72 -9.74 -8.80
N LEU A 139 14.43 -10.87 -8.73
CA LEU A 139 13.91 -12.16 -9.15
C LEU A 139 12.70 -12.60 -8.31
N LEU A 140 12.76 -12.45 -6.99
CA LEU A 140 11.64 -12.77 -6.10
C LEU A 140 10.44 -11.86 -6.35
N ALA A 141 10.66 -10.55 -6.53
CA ALA A 141 9.60 -9.59 -6.83
C ALA A 141 8.91 -9.91 -8.16
N SER A 142 9.66 -10.22 -9.21
CA SER A 142 9.11 -10.61 -10.52
C SER A 142 8.29 -11.90 -10.46
N ALA A 143 8.75 -12.89 -9.69
CA ALA A 143 8.01 -14.13 -9.49
C ALA A 143 6.70 -13.91 -8.71
N ALA A 144 6.74 -13.07 -7.67
CA ALA A 144 5.57 -12.70 -6.88
C ALA A 144 4.53 -11.94 -7.73
N GLN A 145 4.97 -11.03 -8.58
CA GLN A 145 4.08 -10.28 -9.48
C GLN A 145 3.34 -11.21 -10.45
N LYS A 146 4.05 -12.14 -11.12
CA LYS A 146 3.43 -13.14 -11.99
C LYS A 146 2.38 -13.97 -11.25
N GLN A 147 2.68 -14.41 -10.03
CA GLN A 147 1.73 -15.16 -9.20
C GLN A 147 0.47 -14.34 -8.86
N MET A 148 0.61 -13.04 -8.63
CA MET A 148 -0.53 -12.15 -8.38
C MET A 148 -1.41 -11.99 -9.64
N GLU A 149 -0.81 -11.84 -10.82
CA GLU A 149 -1.51 -11.73 -12.10
C GLU A 149 -2.29 -13.00 -12.42
N GLU A 150 -1.69 -14.18 -12.22
CA GLU A 150 -2.35 -15.49 -12.41
C GLU A 150 -3.56 -15.64 -11.47
N ARG A 151 -3.44 -15.29 -10.19
CA ARG A 151 -4.54 -15.30 -9.21
C ARG A 151 -5.67 -14.33 -9.58
N ALA A 152 -5.33 -13.16 -10.11
CA ALA A 152 -6.33 -12.18 -10.56
C ALA A 152 -7.06 -12.63 -11.83
N GLY A 153 -6.36 -13.27 -12.78
CA GLY A 153 -6.94 -13.88 -13.98
C GLY A 153 -7.88 -15.04 -13.68
N GLY A 154 -7.50 -15.95 -12.78
CA GLY A 154 -8.31 -17.09 -12.35
C GLY A 154 -9.63 -16.68 -11.69
N ARG A 155 -9.65 -15.63 -10.86
CA ARG A 155 -10.88 -15.12 -10.23
C ARG A 155 -11.87 -14.52 -11.24
N ARG A 156 -11.41 -13.99 -12.37
CA ARG A 156 -12.30 -13.46 -13.42
C ARG A 156 -13.00 -14.56 -14.20
N GLN A 157 -12.37 -15.72 -14.39
CA GLN A 157 -12.97 -16.88 -15.04
C GLN A 157 -14.06 -17.55 -14.18
N GLU A 158 -13.83 -17.71 -12.86
CA GLU A 158 -14.82 -18.31 -11.96
C GLU A 158 -16.11 -17.49 -11.80
N VAL A 159 -16.06 -16.17 -11.97
CA VAL A 159 -17.24 -15.29 -11.91
C VAL A 159 -18.00 -15.27 -13.26
N GLY A 160 -17.31 -15.53 -14.38
CA GLY A 160 -17.93 -15.62 -15.72
C GLY A 160 -18.73 -16.90 -15.95
N ASP A 161 -18.37 -18.00 -15.30
CA ASP A 161 -18.97 -19.34 -15.52
C ASP A 161 -20.21 -19.60 -14.62
N ARG A 162 -20.61 -18.62 -13.79
CA ARG A 162 -21.79 -18.67 -12.90
C ARG A 162 -22.97 -17.79 -13.36
N ARG A 163 -23.01 -17.46 -14.66
CA ARG A 163 -24.15 -16.71 -15.23
C ARG A 163 -24.89 -17.56 -16.28
#